data_fc6119f84140d1a9f155051b65210b8a
#
_entry.id   fc6119f84140d1a9f155051b65210b8a
#
_cell.length_a   1.000
_cell.length_b   1.000
_cell.length_c   1.000
_cell.angle_alpha   90.00
_cell.angle_beta   90.00
_cell.angle_gamma   90.00
#
_symmetry.space_group_name_H-M   'P 1'
#
loop_
_entity.id
_entity.type
_entity.pdbx_description
1 polymer ?
#
loop_
_entity_poly.entity_id
_entity_poly.type
_entity_poly.pdbx_seq_one_letter_code
_entity_poly.pdbx_strand_id
1 'polypeptide(L)'
;LNRLLTDMDLEVSLSDLARRPTDVAAIDRLFDSLEFGRLRTKVREAAGIGMGEGPVDETREPAAEVEIKVMVADASSDIAQWAGSHSGLALLVEGDSRPVRGDITRVVLASDSDALVIDPVELSPAQEEVLGDVLATASSLIVHDAKGARHALASRGWVLGPVECDTMLAAYLAHPDQRSHKLEDVLSRVLGVVIDVDESDSDALFGLGDIGAGPSAAALRAGKLAAHLHPLAQALRAQLEESAETSLLTDMEMPLSILLGEMEVIGIAADTNVLDGLSAELGKAVDAAREGAWAAAGREVNLSSPKQLQELLFDHFGLPKTKKTKTGYTTNAEALADLHAKTADEEGAGHDFLGYLLTHRDRIKL
;
A
#
# COMPACT_ATOMS: atom_id res chain seq x y z
N LEU A 1 -41.14 2.89 -29.87
CA LEU A 1 -41.66 3.54 -28.65
C LEU A 1 -42.32 2.47 -27.79
N ASN A 2 -41.70 2.11 -26.66
CA ASN A 2 -42.22 1.13 -25.73
C ASN A 2 -43.43 1.75 -24.99
N ARG A 3 -44.59 1.10 -25.11
CA ARG A 3 -45.80 1.47 -24.36
C ARG A 3 -45.74 0.73 -23.02
N LEU A 4 -45.82 1.47 -21.92
CA LEU A 4 -45.98 0.87 -20.60
C LEU A 4 -47.39 0.27 -20.48
N LEU A 5 -47.47 -0.97 -20.02
CA LEU A 5 -48.74 -1.61 -19.67
C LEU A 5 -49.13 -1.11 -18.28
N THR A 6 -50.30 -0.52 -18.16
CA THR A 6 -50.81 0.10 -16.90
C THR A 6 -51.96 -0.68 -16.28
N ASP A 7 -52.32 -1.79 -16.88
CA ASP A 7 -53.46 -2.63 -16.55
C ASP A 7 -53.04 -4.09 -16.19
N MET A 8 -51.78 -4.26 -15.86
CA MET A 8 -51.29 -5.55 -15.35
C MET A 8 -51.77 -5.78 -13.92
N ASP A 9 -52.33 -6.95 -13.67
CA ASP A 9 -52.62 -7.41 -12.31
C ASP A 9 -51.31 -7.81 -11.62
N LEU A 10 -50.90 -7.08 -10.60
CA LEU A 10 -49.67 -7.31 -9.84
C LEU A 10 -50.05 -7.92 -8.50
N GLU A 11 -49.40 -9.03 -8.13
CA GLU A 11 -49.59 -9.69 -6.85
C GLU A 11 -49.04 -8.87 -5.64
N VAL A 12 -48.77 -7.56 -5.85
CA VAL A 12 -48.24 -6.63 -4.83
C VAL A 12 -49.16 -5.43 -4.68
N SER A 13 -49.42 -5.03 -3.45
CA SER A 13 -50.17 -3.81 -3.12
C SER A 13 -49.24 -2.61 -2.98
N LEU A 14 -49.80 -1.38 -3.03
CA LEU A 14 -49.02 -0.17 -2.81
C LEU A 14 -48.34 -0.13 -1.42
N SER A 15 -48.94 -0.79 -0.44
CA SER A 15 -48.36 -0.91 0.90
C SER A 15 -47.12 -1.81 0.92
N ASP A 16 -47.02 -2.77 0.03
CA ASP A 16 -45.85 -3.65 -0.06
C ASP A 16 -44.63 -2.95 -0.68
N LEU A 17 -44.86 -1.84 -1.38
CA LEU A 17 -43.82 -0.96 -1.93
C LEU A 17 -43.30 0.06 -0.93
N ALA A 18 -43.87 0.13 0.28
CA ALA A 18 -43.34 0.98 1.33
C ALA A 18 -41.92 0.56 1.70
N ARG A 19 -41.02 1.56 1.81
CA ARG A 19 -39.64 1.29 2.21
C ARG A 19 -39.62 0.66 3.60
N ARG A 20 -39.15 -0.56 3.67
CA ARG A 20 -38.93 -1.28 4.95
C ARG A 20 -37.71 -0.71 5.68
N PRO A 21 -37.64 -0.82 7.01
CA PRO A 21 -36.39 -0.57 7.73
C PRO A 21 -35.25 -1.36 7.12
N THR A 22 -34.10 -0.73 7.01
CA THR A 22 -32.92 -1.35 6.40
C THR A 22 -32.34 -2.39 7.34
N ASP A 23 -32.25 -3.65 6.90
CA ASP A 23 -31.54 -4.70 7.62
C ASP A 23 -30.03 -4.52 7.37
N VAL A 24 -29.38 -3.87 8.35
CA VAL A 24 -27.95 -3.55 8.29
C VAL A 24 -27.10 -4.82 8.22
N ALA A 25 -27.47 -5.83 9.02
CA ALA A 25 -26.72 -7.08 9.08
C ALA A 25 -26.82 -7.87 7.75
N ALA A 26 -27.97 -7.85 7.08
CA ALA A 26 -28.12 -8.46 5.77
C ALA A 26 -27.32 -7.72 4.70
N ILE A 27 -27.27 -6.37 4.75
CA ILE A 27 -26.44 -5.58 3.86
C ILE A 27 -24.97 -5.92 4.06
N ASP A 28 -24.50 -5.89 5.31
CA ASP A 28 -23.09 -6.15 5.61
C ASP A 28 -22.70 -7.56 5.16
N ARG A 29 -23.48 -8.60 5.49
CA ARG A 29 -23.22 -9.97 4.99
C ARG A 29 -23.16 -10.06 3.47
N LEU A 30 -24.10 -9.42 2.77
CA LEU A 30 -24.11 -9.43 1.31
C LEU A 30 -22.88 -8.74 0.72
N PHE A 31 -22.55 -7.56 1.21
CA PHE A 31 -21.41 -6.80 0.69
C PHE A 31 -20.07 -7.42 1.11
N ASP A 32 -20.00 -8.10 2.24
CA ASP A 32 -18.83 -8.87 2.64
C ASP A 32 -18.65 -10.11 1.75
N SER A 33 -19.74 -10.86 1.47
CA SER A 33 -19.67 -11.99 0.54
C SER A 33 -19.35 -11.61 -0.89
N LEU A 34 -19.62 -10.37 -1.30
CA LEU A 34 -19.31 -9.81 -2.62
C LEU A 34 -18.03 -8.94 -2.59
N GLU A 35 -17.42 -8.75 -1.43
CA GLU A 35 -16.21 -7.94 -1.20
C GLU A 35 -16.35 -6.47 -1.69
N PHE A 36 -17.54 -5.92 -1.64
CA PHE A 36 -17.87 -4.57 -2.12
C PHE A 36 -17.74 -3.50 -1.03
N GLY A 37 -16.59 -3.40 -0.34
CA GLY A 37 -16.37 -2.51 0.80
C GLY A 37 -16.75 -1.05 0.53
N ARG A 38 -16.35 -0.47 -0.61
CA ARG A 38 -16.71 0.90 -0.98
C ARG A 38 -18.21 1.09 -1.23
N LEU A 39 -18.86 0.09 -1.78
CA LEU A 39 -20.29 0.16 -2.06
C LEU A 39 -21.08 0.00 -0.76
N ARG A 40 -20.63 -0.86 0.16
CA ARG A 40 -21.17 -0.98 1.51
C ARG A 40 -21.20 0.37 2.23
N THR A 41 -20.07 1.09 2.25
CA THR A 41 -19.99 2.43 2.86
C THR A 41 -21.01 3.37 2.25
N LYS A 42 -21.11 3.46 0.93
CA LYS A 42 -22.08 4.31 0.23
C LYS A 42 -23.52 3.95 0.53
N VAL A 43 -23.84 2.66 0.63
CA VAL A 43 -25.20 2.18 0.92
C VAL A 43 -25.57 2.51 2.38
N ARG A 44 -24.64 2.35 3.31
CA ARG A 44 -24.84 2.74 4.72
C ARG A 44 -25.07 4.25 4.85
N GLU A 45 -24.25 5.06 4.20
CA GLU A 45 -24.43 6.52 4.15
C GLU A 45 -25.80 6.91 3.57
N ALA A 46 -26.17 6.31 2.43
CA ALA A 46 -27.47 6.59 1.78
C ALA A 46 -28.66 6.12 2.59
N ALA A 47 -28.49 5.09 3.42
CA ALA A 47 -29.51 4.59 4.33
C ALA A 47 -29.61 5.42 5.64
N GLY A 48 -28.71 6.40 5.85
CA GLY A 48 -28.64 7.19 7.08
C GLY A 48 -28.14 6.40 8.28
N ILE A 49 -27.41 5.31 8.02
CA ILE A 49 -26.82 4.44 9.04
C ILE A 49 -25.42 4.98 9.30
N GLY A 50 -25.12 5.38 10.52
CA GLY A 50 -23.80 5.85 10.90
C GLY A 50 -22.71 4.82 10.57
N MET A 51 -21.48 5.27 10.42
CA MET A 51 -20.28 4.44 10.35
C MET A 51 -20.05 3.80 11.73
N GLY A 52 -20.99 3.04 12.20
CA GLY A 52 -20.78 2.13 13.33
C GLY A 52 -19.88 1.01 12.86
N GLU A 53 -19.04 0.53 13.75
CA GLU A 53 -18.21 -0.66 13.60
C GLU A 53 -18.99 -1.71 12.79
N GLY A 54 -18.33 -2.28 11.75
CA GLY A 54 -18.96 -3.33 10.95
C GLY A 54 -19.45 -4.43 11.89
N PRO A 55 -20.39 -5.30 11.46
CA PRO A 55 -20.82 -6.39 12.32
C PRO A 55 -19.56 -7.17 12.67
N VAL A 56 -19.17 -7.06 13.92
CA VAL A 56 -18.42 -8.11 14.56
C VAL A 56 -19.29 -9.33 14.32
N ASP A 57 -18.79 -10.34 13.63
CA ASP A 57 -19.44 -11.63 13.56
C ASP A 57 -19.64 -12.08 15.01
N GLU A 58 -20.86 -11.86 15.55
CA GLU A 58 -21.19 -12.20 16.93
C GLU A 58 -21.06 -13.70 17.20
N THR A 59 -20.86 -14.49 16.15
CA THR A 59 -20.53 -15.92 16.25
C THR A 59 -19.03 -16.15 16.36
N ARG A 60 -18.21 -15.14 16.05
CA ARG A 60 -16.78 -15.16 16.31
C ARG A 60 -16.57 -14.54 17.68
N GLU A 61 -16.39 -15.36 18.69
CA GLU A 61 -15.88 -14.90 19.98
C GLU A 61 -14.67 -14.00 19.69
N PRO A 62 -14.62 -12.74 20.18
CA PRO A 62 -13.42 -11.93 20.04
C PRO A 62 -12.27 -12.82 20.51
N ALA A 63 -11.28 -13.02 19.65
CA ALA A 63 -10.08 -13.74 20.05
C ALA A 63 -9.65 -13.09 21.38
N ALA A 64 -9.60 -13.88 22.44
CA ALA A 64 -9.29 -13.39 23.77
C ALA A 64 -8.05 -12.51 23.62
N GLU A 65 -8.11 -11.28 24.10
CA GLU A 65 -7.00 -10.34 24.01
C GLU A 65 -5.82 -10.98 24.72
N VAL A 66 -4.94 -11.63 23.95
CA VAL A 66 -3.74 -12.26 24.51
C VAL A 66 -2.84 -11.11 24.95
N GLU A 67 -2.63 -10.99 26.24
CA GLU A 67 -1.72 -10.01 26.80
C GLU A 67 -0.30 -10.36 26.32
N ILE A 68 0.20 -9.62 25.33
CA ILE A 68 1.52 -9.84 24.75
C ILE A 68 2.55 -9.09 25.61
N LYS A 69 3.47 -9.81 26.17
CA LYS A 69 4.59 -9.23 26.92
C LYS A 69 5.66 -8.75 25.94
N VAL A 70 5.77 -7.45 25.81
CA VAL A 70 6.80 -6.82 24.95
C VAL A 70 7.99 -6.39 25.77
N MET A 71 9.16 -6.90 25.40
CA MET A 71 10.46 -6.55 26.00
C MET A 71 11.31 -5.83 24.95
N VAL A 72 12.12 -4.87 25.38
CA VAL A 72 13.13 -4.22 24.53
C VAL A 72 14.50 -4.74 24.93
N ALA A 73 15.27 -5.18 23.96
CA ALA A 73 16.62 -5.64 24.18
C ALA A 73 17.52 -4.47 24.61
N ASP A 74 18.37 -4.73 25.60
CA ASP A 74 19.39 -3.83 26.11
C ASP A 74 20.76 -4.54 26.15
N ALA A 75 21.78 -3.86 26.64
CA ALA A 75 23.15 -4.40 26.73
C ALA A 75 23.26 -5.67 27.60
N SER A 76 22.27 -5.96 28.46
CA SER A 76 22.25 -7.13 29.36
C SER A 76 21.41 -8.27 28.78
N SER A 77 20.72 -8.06 27.68
CA SER A 77 19.78 -9.03 27.09
C SER A 77 20.51 -10.21 26.44
N ASP A 78 20.15 -11.43 26.84
CA ASP A 78 20.63 -12.66 26.21
C ASP A 78 19.64 -13.08 25.10
N ILE A 79 19.93 -12.63 23.89
CA ILE A 79 19.07 -12.86 22.70
C ILE A 79 18.99 -14.36 22.37
N ALA A 80 20.12 -15.10 22.49
CA ALA A 80 20.15 -16.52 22.20
C ALA A 80 19.31 -17.32 23.20
N GLN A 81 19.43 -17.00 24.49
CA GLN A 81 18.62 -17.65 25.52
C GLN A 81 17.14 -17.36 25.31
N TRP A 82 16.80 -16.11 25.01
CA TRP A 82 15.40 -15.74 24.75
C TRP A 82 14.85 -16.51 23.56
N ALA A 83 15.54 -16.51 22.41
CA ALA A 83 15.14 -17.22 21.21
C ALA A 83 15.04 -18.74 21.45
N GLY A 84 16.02 -19.33 22.15
CA GLY A 84 16.06 -20.76 22.46
C GLY A 84 14.99 -21.22 23.47
N SER A 85 14.34 -20.31 24.19
CA SER A 85 13.27 -20.62 25.13
C SER A 85 11.88 -20.77 24.44
N HIS A 86 11.77 -20.44 23.14
CA HIS A 86 10.53 -20.48 22.39
C HIS A 86 10.59 -21.52 21.26
N SER A 87 9.51 -22.27 21.05
CA SER A 87 9.36 -23.22 19.95
C SER A 87 8.69 -22.54 18.77
N GLY A 88 9.47 -22.20 17.78
CA GLY A 88 8.98 -21.40 16.65
C GLY A 88 9.04 -19.89 16.95
N LEU A 89 9.48 -19.15 15.97
CA LEU A 89 9.64 -17.71 16.09
C LEU A 89 8.93 -17.01 14.93
N ALA A 90 8.24 -15.93 15.24
CA ALA A 90 7.83 -14.94 14.26
C ALA A 90 8.90 -13.85 14.19
N LEU A 91 9.14 -13.34 13.00
CA LEU A 91 10.10 -12.28 12.73
C LEU A 91 9.41 -11.12 12.01
N LEU A 92 9.52 -9.93 12.58
CA LEU A 92 9.18 -8.68 11.92
C LEU A 92 10.45 -7.83 11.77
N VAL A 93 10.72 -7.36 10.57
CA VAL A 93 11.83 -6.44 10.27
C VAL A 93 11.22 -5.12 9.79
N GLU A 94 11.55 -4.03 10.50
CA GLU A 94 11.17 -2.68 10.09
C GLU A 94 12.39 -1.95 9.53
N GLY A 95 12.20 -1.21 8.44
CA GLY A 95 13.28 -0.47 7.80
C GLY A 95 13.07 -0.32 6.30
N ASP A 96 14.16 -0.17 5.57
CA ASP A 96 14.17 -0.10 4.11
C ASP A 96 14.44 -1.49 3.51
N SER A 97 13.46 -2.04 2.81
CA SER A 97 13.53 -3.35 2.19
C SER A 97 14.00 -3.32 0.72
N ARG A 98 14.52 -2.18 0.24
CA ARG A 98 15.01 -2.08 -1.15
C ARG A 98 16.28 -2.92 -1.36
N PRO A 99 16.37 -3.65 -2.50
CA PRO A 99 17.56 -4.44 -2.82
C PRO A 99 18.83 -3.57 -2.79
N VAL A 100 19.93 -4.08 -2.23
CA VAL A 100 21.26 -3.43 -2.16
C VAL A 100 21.30 -2.14 -1.32
N ARG A 101 20.16 -1.51 -1.08
CA ARG A 101 20.02 -0.27 -0.30
C ARG A 101 19.20 -0.47 0.97
N GLY A 102 19.00 -1.72 1.36
CA GLY A 102 18.28 -2.06 2.58
C GLY A 102 18.90 -1.41 3.81
N ASP A 103 18.07 -1.16 4.81
CA ASP A 103 18.46 -0.72 6.13
C ASP A 103 17.48 -1.26 7.17
N ILE A 104 17.93 -1.40 8.40
CA ILE A 104 17.11 -1.93 9.50
C ILE A 104 17.02 -0.89 10.58
N THR A 105 15.79 -0.53 10.93
CA THR A 105 15.52 0.31 12.10
C THR A 105 15.11 -0.51 13.31
N ARG A 106 14.52 -1.70 13.08
CA ARG A 106 14.07 -2.59 14.16
C ARG A 106 13.96 -4.03 13.70
N VAL A 107 14.35 -4.95 14.58
CA VAL A 107 14.10 -6.38 14.46
C VAL A 107 13.24 -6.80 15.65
N VAL A 108 12.18 -7.58 15.40
CA VAL A 108 11.35 -8.13 16.46
C VAL A 108 11.27 -9.63 16.29
N LEU A 109 11.69 -10.34 17.32
CA LEU A 109 11.44 -11.77 17.48
C LEU A 109 10.21 -11.95 18.37
N ALA A 110 9.27 -12.78 18.00
CA ALA A 110 8.06 -12.99 18.78
C ALA A 110 7.65 -14.45 18.85
N SER A 111 7.00 -14.81 19.94
CA SER A 111 6.19 -16.02 20.13
C SER A 111 4.70 -15.63 20.18
N ASP A 112 3.84 -16.56 20.53
CA ASP A 112 2.40 -16.29 20.70
C ASP A 112 2.08 -15.35 21.87
N SER A 113 2.98 -15.22 22.86
CA SER A 113 2.75 -14.46 24.10
C SER A 113 3.81 -13.40 24.41
N ASP A 114 4.98 -13.54 23.82
CA ASP A 114 6.13 -12.69 24.13
C ASP A 114 6.75 -12.13 22.87
N ALA A 115 7.26 -10.89 22.95
CA ALA A 115 8.01 -10.26 21.87
C ALA A 115 9.28 -9.58 22.42
N LEU A 116 10.39 -9.82 21.75
CA LEU A 116 11.66 -9.13 21.98
C LEU A 116 11.91 -8.14 20.85
N VAL A 117 11.84 -6.87 21.17
CA VAL A 117 12.08 -5.76 20.24
C VAL A 117 13.55 -5.36 20.35
N ILE A 118 14.23 -5.34 19.23
CA ILE A 118 15.67 -5.13 19.14
C ILE A 118 15.92 -3.92 18.22
N ASP A 119 16.58 -2.90 18.76
CA ASP A 119 17.16 -1.82 17.96
C ASP A 119 18.59 -2.20 17.58
N PRO A 120 18.90 -2.43 16.29
CA PRO A 120 20.24 -2.84 15.89
C PRO A 120 21.36 -1.83 16.21
N VAL A 121 21.02 -0.56 16.41
CA VAL A 121 21.99 0.49 16.73
C VAL A 121 22.47 0.38 18.19
N GLU A 122 21.61 -0.15 19.06
CA GLU A 122 21.91 -0.29 20.49
C GLU A 122 22.66 -1.61 20.83
N LEU A 123 22.84 -2.50 19.84
CA LEU A 123 23.52 -3.77 20.04
C LEU A 123 25.03 -3.60 20.18
N SER A 124 25.62 -4.33 21.10
CA SER A 124 27.07 -4.57 21.10
C SER A 124 27.46 -5.49 19.92
N PRO A 125 28.73 -5.45 19.46
CA PRO A 125 29.18 -6.34 18.38
C PRO A 125 28.95 -7.83 18.66
N ALA A 126 29.05 -8.26 19.92
CA ALA A 126 28.76 -9.63 20.32
C ALA A 126 27.26 -9.98 20.19
N GLN A 127 26.38 -9.04 20.53
CA GLN A 127 24.94 -9.24 20.38
C GLN A 127 24.50 -9.20 18.91
N GLU A 128 25.16 -8.39 18.07
CA GLU A 128 24.94 -8.41 16.61
C GLU A 128 25.28 -9.79 16.00
N GLU A 129 26.44 -10.38 16.40
CA GLU A 129 26.83 -11.72 15.97
C GLU A 129 25.81 -12.77 16.43
N VAL A 130 25.41 -12.73 17.69
CA VAL A 130 24.40 -13.64 18.26
C VAL A 130 23.04 -13.51 17.55
N LEU A 131 22.58 -12.29 17.27
CA LEU A 131 21.33 -12.09 16.55
C LEU A 131 21.43 -12.63 15.11
N GLY A 132 22.56 -12.40 14.43
CA GLY A 132 22.82 -12.95 13.09
C GLY A 132 22.75 -14.48 13.09
N ASP A 133 23.36 -15.13 14.09
CA ASP A 133 23.33 -16.59 14.25
C ASP A 133 21.91 -17.10 14.56
N VAL A 134 21.17 -16.45 15.43
CA VAL A 134 19.76 -16.78 15.73
C VAL A 134 18.92 -16.71 14.48
N LEU A 135 19.04 -15.64 13.68
CA LEU A 135 18.29 -15.46 12.45
C LEU A 135 18.64 -16.50 11.40
N ALA A 136 19.93 -16.86 11.27
CA ALA A 136 20.41 -17.82 10.27
C ALA A 136 20.08 -19.26 10.63
N THR A 137 20.09 -19.61 11.93
CA THR A 137 19.95 -21.00 12.40
C THR A 137 18.56 -21.34 12.93
N ALA A 138 17.64 -20.39 13.00
CA ALA A 138 16.25 -20.64 13.36
C ALA A 138 15.67 -21.74 12.46
N SER A 139 15.10 -22.79 13.07
CA SER A 139 14.60 -23.96 12.34
C SER A 139 13.38 -23.64 11.49
N SER A 140 12.62 -22.62 11.87
CA SER A 140 11.36 -22.26 11.24
C SER A 140 10.97 -20.84 11.68
N LEU A 141 10.80 -19.95 10.72
CA LEU A 141 10.39 -18.57 10.96
C LEU A 141 9.07 -18.27 10.26
N ILE A 142 8.16 -17.60 10.96
CA ILE A 142 6.98 -16.98 10.36
C ILE A 142 7.33 -15.51 10.12
N VAL A 143 7.21 -15.07 8.87
CA VAL A 143 7.62 -13.72 8.46
C VAL A 143 6.48 -13.07 7.67
N HIS A 144 6.41 -11.76 7.69
CA HIS A 144 5.58 -11.00 6.75
C HIS A 144 6.50 -10.25 5.79
N ASP A 145 6.42 -10.54 4.48
CA ASP A 145 7.37 -10.07 3.46
C ASP A 145 8.81 -10.60 3.68
N ALA A 146 8.99 -11.90 3.54
CA ALA A 146 10.29 -12.54 3.71
C ALA A 146 11.34 -12.05 2.70
N LYS A 147 10.95 -11.65 1.49
CA LYS A 147 11.85 -11.07 0.49
C LYS A 147 12.38 -9.71 0.96
N GLY A 148 11.48 -8.82 1.41
CA GLY A 148 11.86 -7.53 1.96
C GLY A 148 12.73 -7.66 3.22
N ALA A 149 12.39 -8.58 4.12
CA ALA A 149 13.19 -8.89 5.29
C ALA A 149 14.61 -9.35 4.92
N ARG A 150 14.78 -10.21 3.90
CA ARG A 150 16.12 -10.63 3.39
C ARG A 150 16.94 -9.44 2.92
N HIS A 151 16.34 -8.52 2.15
CA HIS A 151 17.04 -7.33 1.66
C HIS A 151 17.46 -6.40 2.80
N ALA A 152 16.58 -6.17 3.77
CA ALA A 152 16.91 -5.37 4.93
C ALA A 152 18.03 -6.01 5.77
N LEU A 153 17.92 -7.31 6.11
CA LEU A 153 18.91 -8.04 6.90
C LEU A 153 20.29 -8.09 6.23
N ALA A 154 20.33 -8.19 4.90
CA ALA A 154 21.57 -8.20 4.13
C ALA A 154 22.39 -6.92 4.31
N SER A 155 21.80 -5.78 4.68
CA SER A 155 22.52 -4.53 4.96
C SER A 155 23.48 -4.65 6.14
N ARG A 156 23.21 -5.57 7.06
CA ARG A 156 24.05 -5.91 8.21
C ARG A 156 24.85 -7.21 8.05
N GLY A 157 24.77 -7.83 6.85
CA GLY A 157 25.38 -9.13 6.62
C GLY A 157 24.64 -10.30 7.29
N TRP A 158 23.43 -10.08 7.80
CA TRP A 158 22.62 -11.12 8.42
C TRP A 158 21.87 -11.93 7.36
N VAL A 159 21.74 -13.21 7.64
CA VAL A 159 21.06 -14.16 6.75
C VAL A 159 19.73 -14.56 7.36
N LEU A 160 18.66 -14.51 6.59
CA LEU A 160 17.36 -15.05 7.00
C LEU A 160 17.36 -16.57 6.80
N GLY A 161 17.21 -17.32 7.87
CA GLY A 161 17.08 -18.77 7.88
C GLY A 161 15.82 -19.30 7.18
N PRO A 162 15.50 -20.58 7.37
CA PRO A 162 14.30 -21.18 6.81
C PRO A 162 13.03 -20.47 7.22
N VAL A 163 12.22 -20.07 6.25
CA VAL A 163 10.90 -19.47 6.45
C VAL A 163 9.85 -20.56 6.28
N GLU A 164 9.05 -20.75 7.32
CA GLU A 164 7.94 -21.70 7.32
C GLU A 164 6.71 -21.13 6.61
N CYS A 165 6.46 -19.85 6.83
CA CYS A 165 5.33 -19.14 6.22
C CYS A 165 5.68 -17.67 5.99
N ASP A 166 5.50 -17.21 4.76
CA ASP A 166 5.40 -15.79 4.44
C ASP A 166 3.92 -15.39 4.46
N THR A 167 3.51 -14.69 5.51
CA THR A 167 2.10 -14.32 5.70
C THR A 167 1.62 -13.28 4.67
N MET A 168 2.52 -12.53 4.02
CA MET A 168 2.16 -11.62 2.93
C MET A 168 1.78 -12.42 1.68
N LEU A 169 2.58 -13.41 1.29
CA LEU A 169 2.30 -14.28 0.15
C LEU A 169 1.07 -15.15 0.41
N ALA A 170 0.94 -15.68 1.62
CA ALA A 170 -0.25 -16.44 2.00
C ALA A 170 -1.53 -15.59 1.93
N ALA A 171 -1.48 -14.33 2.38
CA ALA A 171 -2.61 -13.41 2.28
C ALA A 171 -2.90 -13.00 0.82
N TYR A 172 -1.88 -12.88 -0.01
CA TYR A 172 -2.06 -12.61 -1.44
C TYR A 172 -2.78 -13.75 -2.16
N LEU A 173 -2.43 -15.01 -1.86
CA LEU A 173 -3.11 -16.17 -2.43
C LEU A 173 -4.55 -16.31 -1.90
N ALA A 174 -4.75 -16.19 -0.59
CA ALA A 174 -6.07 -16.30 0.01
C ALA A 174 -7.03 -15.17 -0.42
N HIS A 175 -6.50 -13.98 -0.72
CA HIS A 175 -7.30 -12.78 -1.05
C HIS A 175 -6.69 -11.98 -2.22
N PRO A 176 -6.65 -12.53 -3.45
CA PRO A 176 -5.95 -11.93 -4.60
C PRO A 176 -6.59 -10.64 -5.11
N ASP A 177 -7.86 -10.39 -4.78
CA ASP A 177 -8.60 -9.18 -5.14
C ASP A 177 -8.25 -7.97 -4.27
N GLN A 178 -7.57 -8.19 -3.15
CA GLN A 178 -7.19 -7.13 -2.22
C GLN A 178 -5.99 -6.33 -2.74
N ARG A 179 -6.09 -5.00 -2.59
CA ARG A 179 -5.04 -4.08 -3.07
C ARG A 179 -3.89 -3.90 -2.08
N SER A 180 -4.14 -4.15 -0.82
CA SER A 180 -3.15 -3.99 0.25
C SER A 180 -2.93 -5.30 0.96
N HIS A 181 -1.65 -5.67 1.05
CA HIS A 181 -1.16 -6.81 1.82
C HIS A 181 -0.24 -6.35 2.96
N LYS A 182 -0.37 -5.09 3.41
CA LYS A 182 0.33 -4.62 4.61
C LYS A 182 -0.14 -5.40 5.81
N LEU A 183 0.77 -5.65 6.75
CA LEU A 183 0.50 -6.50 7.91
C LEU A 183 -0.75 -6.07 8.68
N GLU A 184 -0.90 -4.77 8.94
CA GLU A 184 -2.04 -4.24 9.68
C GLU A 184 -3.38 -4.47 8.97
N ASP A 185 -3.40 -4.28 7.64
CA ASP A 185 -4.60 -4.49 6.84
C ASP A 185 -4.97 -5.98 6.79
N VAL A 186 -3.97 -6.86 6.74
CA VAL A 186 -4.16 -8.32 6.75
C VAL A 186 -4.64 -8.78 8.12
N LEU A 187 -4.05 -8.29 9.22
CA LEU A 187 -4.48 -8.60 10.58
C LEU A 187 -5.94 -8.19 10.83
N SER A 188 -6.28 -6.97 10.43
CA SER A 188 -7.66 -6.48 10.56
C SER A 188 -8.66 -7.32 9.76
N ARG A 189 -8.29 -7.76 8.56
CA ARG A 189 -9.15 -8.55 7.67
C ARG A 189 -9.30 -9.99 8.15
N VAL A 190 -8.18 -10.64 8.45
CA VAL A 190 -8.15 -12.10 8.72
C VAL A 190 -8.49 -12.40 10.17
N LEU A 191 -7.98 -11.59 11.10
CA LEU A 191 -8.16 -11.84 12.54
C LEU A 191 -9.15 -10.87 13.21
N GLY A 192 -9.54 -9.78 12.53
CA GLY A 192 -10.34 -8.72 13.15
C GLY A 192 -9.55 -7.88 14.18
N VAL A 193 -8.21 -7.99 14.17
CA VAL A 193 -7.33 -7.30 15.12
C VAL A 193 -6.90 -5.97 14.57
N VAL A 194 -7.14 -4.90 15.33
CA VAL A 194 -6.61 -3.56 15.07
C VAL A 194 -5.64 -3.22 16.21
N ILE A 195 -4.38 -3.02 15.87
CA ILE A 195 -3.37 -2.63 16.86
C ILE A 195 -3.37 -1.13 16.95
N ASP A 196 -4.15 -0.64 17.90
CA ASP A 196 -4.19 0.78 18.25
C ASP A 196 -3.18 1.01 19.39
N VAL A 197 -2.23 1.89 19.17
CA VAL A 197 -1.30 2.36 20.20
C VAL A 197 -1.50 3.86 20.23
N ASP A 198 -2.05 4.36 21.33
CA ASP A 198 -2.29 5.79 21.52
C ASP A 198 -1.00 6.56 21.24
N GLU A 199 -1.01 7.41 20.21
CA GLU A 199 0.10 8.31 19.87
C GLU A 199 0.33 9.38 20.96
N SER A 200 -0.45 9.40 22.02
CA SER A 200 -0.28 10.31 23.15
C SER A 200 1.05 10.11 23.91
N ASP A 201 1.72 8.97 23.73
CA ASP A 201 3.10 8.76 24.20
C ASP A 201 4.18 9.32 23.25
N SER A 202 3.78 10.03 22.20
CA SER A 202 4.72 10.67 21.24
C SER A 202 5.42 11.93 21.77
N ASP A 203 5.31 12.27 23.04
CA ASP A 203 6.07 13.35 23.69
C ASP A 203 7.60 13.09 23.75
N ALA A 204 8.05 11.93 23.26
CA ALA A 204 9.48 11.64 23.03
C ALA A 204 10.09 12.34 21.80
N LEU A 205 9.41 13.33 21.19
CA LEU A 205 9.93 14.05 20.01
C LEU A 205 11.20 14.89 20.29
N PHE A 206 11.63 15.02 21.53
CA PHE A 206 12.82 15.79 21.91
C PHE A 206 13.88 15.02 22.71
N GLY A 207 13.86 13.67 22.71
CA GLY A 207 15.00 12.90 23.25
C GLY A 207 15.20 13.01 24.79
N LEU A 208 14.22 13.48 25.55
CA LEU A 208 14.21 13.54 27.00
C LEU A 208 13.19 12.51 27.56
N GLY A 209 13.19 11.28 26.99
CA GLY A 209 12.43 10.17 27.54
C GLY A 209 12.97 9.81 28.93
N ASP A 210 12.05 9.69 29.89
CA ASP A 210 12.34 9.30 31.27
C ASP A 210 13.18 8.00 31.31
N ILE A 211 14.34 8.08 31.97
CA ILE A 211 15.16 6.91 32.27
C ILE A 211 14.36 6.07 33.28
N GLY A 212 13.63 5.07 32.80
CA GLY A 212 12.80 4.18 33.61
C GLY A 212 11.38 3.92 33.09
N ALA A 213 10.96 4.55 32.00
CA ALA A 213 9.70 4.23 31.33
C ALA A 213 9.84 2.90 30.54
N GLY A 214 8.76 2.12 30.50
CA GLY A 214 8.69 0.86 29.73
C GLY A 214 8.90 1.04 28.21
N PRO A 215 8.63 0.02 27.38
CA PRO A 215 8.81 0.09 25.94
C PRO A 215 8.08 1.30 25.32
N SER A 216 8.71 1.97 24.35
CA SER A 216 8.06 3.07 23.62
C SER A 216 6.79 2.58 22.88
N ALA A 217 5.87 3.49 22.57
CA ALA A 217 4.66 3.16 21.80
C ALA A 217 4.98 2.45 20.49
N ALA A 218 6.04 2.87 19.79
CA ALA A 218 6.51 2.21 18.57
C ALA A 218 7.03 0.78 18.82
N ALA A 219 7.75 0.57 19.91
CA ALA A 219 8.23 -0.77 20.30
C ALA A 219 7.06 -1.68 20.70
N LEU A 220 6.11 -1.17 21.48
CA LEU A 220 4.88 -1.90 21.83
C LEU A 220 4.08 -2.32 20.60
N ARG A 221 3.91 -1.39 19.67
CA ARG A 221 3.21 -1.66 18.41
C ARG A 221 3.92 -2.74 17.59
N ALA A 222 5.24 -2.61 17.39
CA ALA A 222 6.02 -3.59 16.64
C ALA A 222 5.98 -4.98 17.30
N GLY A 223 6.11 -5.05 18.64
CA GLY A 223 6.00 -6.30 19.39
C GLY A 223 4.65 -6.97 19.26
N LYS A 224 3.56 -6.18 19.38
CA LYS A 224 2.20 -6.69 19.17
C LYS A 224 1.98 -7.18 17.73
N LEU A 225 2.44 -6.43 16.72
CA LEU A 225 2.36 -6.86 15.32
C LEU A 225 3.07 -8.19 15.10
N ALA A 226 4.30 -8.33 15.59
CA ALA A 226 5.08 -9.54 15.43
C ALA A 226 4.44 -10.77 16.10
N ALA A 227 3.92 -10.62 17.31
CA ALA A 227 3.25 -11.72 18.03
C ALA A 227 1.98 -12.23 17.33
N HIS A 228 1.29 -11.36 16.58
CA HIS A 228 0.12 -11.77 15.80
C HIS A 228 0.47 -12.51 14.49
N LEU A 229 1.74 -12.65 14.12
CA LEU A 229 2.12 -13.41 12.92
C LEU A 229 1.82 -14.92 13.05
N HIS A 230 1.93 -15.49 14.23
CA HIS A 230 1.59 -16.91 14.48
C HIS A 230 0.10 -17.21 14.23
N PRO A 231 -0.85 -16.55 14.93
CA PRO A 231 -2.27 -16.78 14.69
C PRO A 231 -2.67 -16.38 13.26
N LEU A 232 -2.02 -15.37 12.66
CA LEU A 232 -2.25 -15.00 11.27
C LEU A 232 -1.83 -16.11 10.31
N ALA A 233 -0.64 -16.67 10.47
CA ALA A 233 -0.17 -17.78 9.63
C ALA A 233 -1.08 -19.01 9.74
N GLN A 234 -1.57 -19.32 10.96
CA GLN A 234 -2.49 -20.41 11.18
C GLN A 234 -3.83 -20.19 10.45
N ALA A 235 -4.40 -18.99 10.56
CA ALA A 235 -5.66 -18.66 9.91
C ALA A 235 -5.54 -18.67 8.38
N LEU A 236 -4.46 -18.11 7.83
CA LEU A 236 -4.21 -18.10 6.39
C LEU A 236 -3.97 -19.51 5.83
N ARG A 237 -3.24 -20.35 6.56
CA ARG A 237 -3.06 -21.76 6.16
C ARG A 237 -4.39 -22.51 6.09
N ALA A 238 -5.26 -22.33 7.07
CA ALA A 238 -6.58 -22.95 7.04
C ALA A 238 -7.39 -22.53 5.79
N GLN A 239 -7.34 -21.25 5.42
CA GLN A 239 -7.99 -20.75 4.20
C GLN A 239 -7.39 -21.35 2.93
N LEU A 240 -6.05 -21.45 2.84
CA LEU A 240 -5.37 -22.06 1.69
C LEU A 240 -5.58 -23.58 1.60
N GLU A 241 -5.78 -24.25 2.70
CA GLU A 241 -6.18 -25.67 2.72
C GLU A 241 -7.58 -25.85 2.17
N GLU A 242 -8.54 -25.00 2.54
CA GLU A 242 -9.91 -25.02 2.02
C GLU A 242 -9.96 -24.77 0.51
N SER A 243 -9.13 -23.89 -0.01
CA SER A 243 -9.02 -23.59 -1.45
C SER A 243 -8.10 -24.55 -2.21
N ALA A 244 -7.42 -25.47 -1.54
CA ALA A 244 -6.40 -26.38 -2.09
C ALA A 244 -5.19 -25.65 -2.71
N GLU A 245 -4.82 -24.50 -2.18
CA GLU A 245 -3.74 -23.64 -2.69
C GLU A 245 -2.46 -23.71 -1.83
N THR A 246 -2.40 -24.55 -0.80
CA THR A 246 -1.24 -24.69 0.09
C THR A 246 0.05 -25.02 -0.70
N SER A 247 -0.03 -25.92 -1.68
CA SER A 247 1.12 -26.29 -2.52
C SER A 247 1.57 -25.11 -3.41
N LEU A 248 0.67 -24.23 -3.83
CA LEU A 248 1.04 -23.04 -4.56
C LEU A 248 1.92 -22.11 -3.71
N LEU A 249 1.58 -21.93 -2.44
CA LEU A 249 2.40 -21.17 -1.51
C LEU A 249 3.77 -21.80 -1.31
N THR A 250 3.81 -23.10 -0.95
CA THR A 250 5.05 -23.77 -0.51
C THR A 250 5.98 -24.14 -1.64
N ASP A 251 5.43 -24.59 -2.78
CA ASP A 251 6.22 -25.17 -3.86
C ASP A 251 6.50 -24.17 -4.99
N MET A 252 5.79 -23.04 -5.03
CA MET A 252 5.96 -22.03 -6.06
C MET A 252 6.28 -20.64 -5.49
N GLU A 253 5.36 -20.01 -4.75
CA GLU A 253 5.48 -18.59 -4.38
C GLU A 253 6.66 -18.32 -3.44
N MET A 254 6.83 -19.13 -2.40
CA MET A 254 7.95 -18.95 -1.47
C MET A 254 9.31 -19.19 -2.12
N PRO A 255 9.55 -20.28 -2.90
CA PRO A 255 10.80 -20.45 -3.64
C PRO A 255 11.02 -19.35 -4.69
N LEU A 256 9.98 -18.95 -5.40
CA LEU A 256 10.06 -17.87 -6.39
C LEU A 256 10.44 -16.53 -5.76
N SER A 257 9.90 -16.22 -4.59
CA SER A 257 10.24 -15.02 -3.81
C SER A 257 11.73 -14.96 -3.47
N ILE A 258 12.36 -16.09 -3.14
CA ILE A 258 13.80 -16.16 -2.88
C ILE A 258 14.57 -15.85 -4.17
N LEU A 259 14.24 -16.54 -5.28
CA LEU A 259 14.89 -16.34 -6.57
C LEU A 259 14.76 -14.89 -7.07
N LEU A 260 13.57 -14.31 -6.95
CA LEU A 260 13.36 -12.92 -7.33
C LEU A 260 14.20 -11.97 -6.46
N GLY A 261 14.32 -12.24 -5.16
CA GLY A 261 15.19 -11.47 -4.27
C GLY A 261 16.67 -11.53 -4.69
N GLU A 262 17.18 -12.69 -5.08
CA GLU A 262 18.53 -12.85 -5.61
C GLU A 262 18.73 -12.09 -6.93
N MET A 263 17.74 -12.15 -7.84
CA MET A 263 17.78 -11.40 -9.09
C MET A 263 17.78 -9.87 -8.84
N GLU A 264 17.02 -9.40 -7.88
CA GLU A 264 16.97 -7.99 -7.49
C GLU A 264 18.31 -7.49 -6.93
N VAL A 265 19.05 -8.33 -6.21
CA VAL A 265 20.41 -8.02 -5.72
C VAL A 265 21.41 -7.95 -6.86
N ILE A 266 21.35 -8.89 -7.81
CA ILE A 266 22.20 -8.90 -9.01
C ILE A 266 21.89 -7.67 -9.88
N GLY A 267 20.61 -7.33 -10.01
CA GLY A 267 20.13 -6.22 -10.83
C GLY A 267 20.33 -6.46 -12.33
N ILE A 268 20.14 -5.42 -13.10
CA ILE A 268 20.40 -5.38 -14.55
C ILE A 268 21.34 -4.23 -14.89
N ALA A 269 22.22 -4.46 -15.87
CA ALA A 269 23.07 -3.38 -16.36
C ALA A 269 22.22 -2.35 -17.13
N ALA A 270 22.42 -1.07 -16.82
CA ALA A 270 21.87 0.03 -17.58
C ALA A 270 23.01 0.84 -18.20
N ASP A 271 22.89 1.15 -19.50
CA ASP A 271 23.85 2.07 -20.15
C ASP A 271 23.45 3.51 -19.85
N THR A 272 24.14 4.10 -18.89
CA THR A 272 23.88 5.47 -18.46
C THR A 272 24.17 6.49 -19.57
N ASN A 273 25.09 6.21 -20.50
CA ASN A 273 25.37 7.14 -21.62
C ASN A 273 24.18 7.20 -22.57
N VAL A 274 23.50 6.07 -22.81
CA VAL A 274 22.27 6.05 -23.61
C VAL A 274 21.16 6.84 -22.89
N LEU A 275 20.99 6.65 -21.58
CA LEU A 275 19.99 7.38 -20.79
C LEU A 275 20.29 8.88 -20.77
N ASP A 276 21.54 9.27 -20.57
CA ASP A 276 21.97 10.67 -20.62
C ASP A 276 21.74 11.29 -22.00
N GLY A 277 22.04 10.53 -23.07
CA GLY A 277 21.77 10.91 -24.45
C GLY A 277 20.28 11.16 -24.70
N LEU A 278 19.43 10.22 -24.27
CA LEU A 278 17.96 10.35 -24.37
C LEU A 278 17.43 11.52 -23.55
N SER A 279 17.93 11.71 -22.33
CA SER A 279 17.56 12.84 -21.48
C SER A 279 17.91 14.18 -22.13
N ALA A 280 19.12 14.28 -22.73
CA ALA A 280 19.53 15.49 -23.43
C ALA A 280 18.72 15.76 -24.72
N GLU A 281 18.34 14.71 -25.46
CA GLU A 281 17.49 14.82 -26.65
C GLU A 281 16.07 15.26 -26.28
N LEU A 282 15.48 14.62 -25.27
CA LEU A 282 14.15 14.98 -24.77
C LEU A 282 14.13 16.38 -24.19
N GLY A 283 15.17 16.76 -23.44
CA GLY A 283 15.31 18.12 -22.91
C GLY A 283 15.32 19.16 -24.01
N LYS A 284 16.09 18.98 -25.09
CA LYS A 284 16.08 19.85 -26.25
C LYS A 284 14.72 19.96 -26.92
N ALA A 285 14.02 18.82 -27.02
CA ALA A 285 12.66 18.78 -27.59
C ALA A 285 11.64 19.53 -26.71
N VAL A 286 11.75 19.43 -25.39
CA VAL A 286 10.93 20.19 -24.42
C VAL A 286 11.20 21.69 -24.56
N ASP A 287 12.47 22.09 -24.60
CA ASP A 287 12.86 23.50 -24.74
C ASP A 287 12.38 24.08 -26.08
N ALA A 288 12.57 23.37 -27.19
CA ALA A 288 12.11 23.80 -28.50
C ALA A 288 10.57 23.94 -28.55
N ALA A 289 9.85 22.99 -27.96
CA ALA A 289 8.37 23.04 -27.85
C ALA A 289 7.91 24.22 -26.98
N ARG A 290 8.62 24.52 -25.89
CA ARG A 290 8.33 25.65 -25.01
C ARG A 290 8.58 26.99 -25.77
N GLU A 291 9.71 27.12 -26.43
CA GLU A 291 10.05 28.31 -27.20
C GLU A 291 9.06 28.53 -28.37
N GLY A 292 8.69 27.45 -29.07
CA GLY A 292 7.64 27.50 -30.10
C GLY A 292 6.30 27.94 -29.55
N ALA A 293 5.90 27.45 -28.40
CA ALA A 293 4.67 27.86 -27.72
C ALA A 293 4.72 29.35 -27.33
N TRP A 294 5.84 29.84 -26.77
CA TRP A 294 6.00 31.24 -26.42
C TRP A 294 6.02 32.17 -27.65
N ALA A 295 6.67 31.72 -28.72
CA ALA A 295 6.65 32.45 -29.98
C ALA A 295 5.23 32.58 -30.55
N ALA A 296 4.46 31.49 -30.57
CA ALA A 296 3.07 31.50 -30.99
C ALA A 296 2.18 32.37 -30.08
N ALA A 297 2.45 32.39 -28.78
CA ALA A 297 1.74 33.22 -27.80
C ALA A 297 2.18 34.70 -27.82
N GLY A 298 3.31 35.04 -28.45
CA GLY A 298 3.92 36.36 -28.40
C GLY A 298 4.44 36.79 -27.02
N ARG A 299 4.48 35.87 -26.06
CA ARG A 299 4.95 36.10 -24.68
C ARG A 299 5.30 34.77 -23.99
N GLU A 300 6.09 34.88 -22.93
CA GLU A 300 6.31 33.73 -22.03
C GLU A 300 5.04 33.36 -21.27
N VAL A 301 4.73 32.08 -21.23
CA VAL A 301 3.54 31.51 -20.57
C VAL A 301 3.95 30.28 -19.77
N ASN A 302 3.40 30.12 -18.59
CA ASN A 302 3.56 28.89 -17.84
C ASN A 302 2.65 27.79 -18.44
N LEU A 303 3.26 26.87 -19.20
CA LEU A 303 2.59 25.78 -19.89
C LEU A 303 1.98 24.72 -18.95
N SER A 304 2.32 24.79 -17.64
CA SER A 304 1.73 23.95 -16.60
C SER A 304 0.59 24.62 -15.84
N SER A 305 0.29 25.90 -16.12
CA SER A 305 -0.77 26.64 -15.41
C SER A 305 -2.12 26.56 -16.13
N PRO A 306 -3.12 25.81 -15.62
CA PRO A 306 -4.44 25.72 -16.25
C PRO A 306 -5.11 27.09 -16.43
N LYS A 307 -4.90 28.01 -15.49
CA LYS A 307 -5.50 29.34 -15.53
C LYS A 307 -4.93 30.17 -16.69
N GLN A 308 -3.60 30.21 -16.82
CA GLN A 308 -2.95 30.96 -17.92
C GLN A 308 -3.28 30.35 -19.29
N LEU A 309 -3.36 29.01 -19.35
CA LEU A 309 -3.74 28.32 -20.57
C LEU A 309 -5.18 28.62 -20.99
N GLN A 310 -6.13 28.67 -20.05
CA GLN A 310 -7.52 29.02 -20.35
C GLN A 310 -7.63 30.44 -20.91
N GLU A 311 -6.99 31.41 -20.24
CA GLU A 311 -6.95 32.81 -20.69
C GLU A 311 -6.36 32.91 -22.10
N LEU A 312 -5.23 32.22 -22.34
CA LEU A 312 -4.57 32.27 -23.64
C LEU A 312 -5.39 31.60 -24.74
N LEU A 313 -5.87 30.39 -24.50
CA LEU A 313 -6.58 29.60 -25.51
C LEU A 313 -7.95 30.20 -25.87
N PHE A 314 -8.73 30.59 -24.84
CA PHE A 314 -10.13 30.93 -25.03
C PHE A 314 -10.41 32.42 -25.12
N ASP A 315 -9.58 33.26 -24.46
CA ASP A 315 -9.80 34.70 -24.44
C ASP A 315 -8.86 35.44 -25.40
N HIS A 316 -7.60 34.97 -25.54
CA HIS A 316 -6.63 35.63 -26.46
C HIS A 316 -6.71 35.05 -27.87
N PHE A 317 -6.63 33.72 -28.04
CA PHE A 317 -6.72 33.09 -29.36
C PHE A 317 -8.18 32.88 -29.83
N GLY A 318 -9.16 33.02 -28.97
CA GLY A 318 -10.56 32.87 -29.33
C GLY A 318 -10.96 31.44 -29.72
N LEU A 319 -10.19 30.43 -29.33
CA LEU A 319 -10.43 29.04 -29.70
C LEU A 319 -11.74 28.50 -29.08
N PRO A 320 -12.38 27.50 -29.69
CA PRO A 320 -13.57 26.87 -29.15
C PRO A 320 -13.38 26.37 -27.73
N LYS A 321 -14.32 26.69 -26.84
CA LYS A 321 -14.23 26.33 -25.42
C LYS A 321 -14.40 24.83 -25.22
N THR A 322 -13.55 24.26 -24.42
CA THR A 322 -13.62 22.86 -23.99
C THR A 322 -14.73 22.63 -22.94
N LYS A 323 -14.90 21.40 -22.46
CA LYS A 323 -15.89 21.07 -21.43
C LYS A 323 -15.67 21.89 -20.15
N LYS A 324 -16.74 22.52 -19.65
CA LYS A 324 -16.71 23.30 -18.42
C LYS A 324 -16.65 22.39 -17.18
N THR A 325 -15.76 22.68 -16.26
CA THR A 325 -15.62 22.04 -14.94
C THR A 325 -16.00 23.03 -13.82
N LYS A 326 -15.92 22.61 -12.57
CA LYS A 326 -16.16 23.52 -11.43
C LYS A 326 -15.20 24.70 -11.34
N THR A 327 -13.97 24.52 -11.86
CA THR A 327 -12.87 25.50 -11.79
C THR A 327 -12.57 26.21 -13.10
N GLY A 328 -13.35 25.96 -14.16
CA GLY A 328 -13.15 26.56 -15.49
C GLY A 328 -13.26 25.54 -16.61
N TYR A 329 -12.71 25.85 -17.78
CA TYR A 329 -12.66 24.93 -18.92
C TYR A 329 -11.51 23.95 -18.77
N THR A 330 -11.74 22.67 -19.12
CA THR A 330 -10.68 21.67 -18.99
C THR A 330 -9.53 21.93 -19.96
N THR A 331 -8.31 21.77 -19.47
CA THR A 331 -7.09 21.82 -20.27
C THR A 331 -6.30 20.52 -20.17
N ASN A 332 -7.00 19.37 -19.96
CA ASN A 332 -6.36 18.07 -19.96
C ASN A 332 -5.89 17.68 -21.38
N ALA A 333 -5.00 16.69 -21.46
CA ALA A 333 -4.35 16.32 -22.72
C ALA A 333 -5.37 15.91 -23.81
N GLU A 334 -6.38 15.12 -23.45
CA GLU A 334 -7.42 14.65 -24.36
C GLU A 334 -8.24 15.81 -24.95
N ALA A 335 -8.75 16.69 -24.07
CA ALA A 335 -9.53 17.84 -24.54
C ALA A 335 -8.72 18.83 -25.40
N LEU A 336 -7.42 18.98 -25.12
CA LEU A 336 -6.54 19.82 -25.94
C LEU A 336 -6.17 19.15 -27.26
N ALA A 337 -5.99 17.83 -27.29
CA ALA A 337 -5.81 17.07 -28.53
C ALA A 337 -7.04 17.15 -29.44
N ASP A 338 -8.23 16.99 -28.86
CA ASP A 338 -9.50 17.18 -29.58
C ASP A 338 -9.65 18.60 -30.12
N LEU A 339 -9.24 19.61 -29.35
CA LEU A 339 -9.28 20.99 -29.76
C LEU A 339 -8.31 21.26 -30.92
N HIS A 340 -7.07 20.74 -30.82
CA HIS A 340 -6.07 20.82 -31.88
C HIS A 340 -6.55 20.16 -33.16
N ALA A 341 -7.17 18.98 -33.09
CA ALA A 341 -7.74 18.30 -34.25
C ALA A 341 -8.90 19.09 -34.89
N LYS A 342 -9.74 19.76 -34.10
CA LYS A 342 -10.85 20.60 -34.59
C LYS A 342 -10.40 21.88 -35.28
N THR A 343 -9.23 22.37 -34.93
CA THR A 343 -8.62 23.58 -35.50
C THR A 343 -7.61 23.28 -36.62
N ALA A 344 -7.52 22.01 -37.07
CA ALA A 344 -6.54 21.59 -38.09
C ALA A 344 -6.66 22.32 -39.42
N ASP A 345 -7.87 22.78 -39.79
CA ASP A 345 -8.13 23.54 -40.99
C ASP A 345 -7.95 25.07 -40.80
N GLU A 346 -7.68 25.50 -39.56
CA GLU A 346 -7.47 26.92 -39.20
C GLU A 346 -5.97 27.18 -39.07
N GLU A 347 -5.36 27.75 -40.09
CA GLU A 347 -3.97 28.28 -39.99
C GLU A 347 -3.94 29.44 -39.01
N GLY A 348 -3.21 29.34 -37.89
CA GLY A 348 -3.11 30.44 -36.94
C GLY A 348 -2.33 30.12 -35.67
N ALA A 349 -1.87 31.17 -34.99
CA ALA A 349 -1.06 31.07 -33.79
C ALA A 349 -1.65 30.22 -32.66
N GLY A 350 -2.97 30.15 -32.58
CA GLY A 350 -3.67 29.31 -31.58
C GLY A 350 -3.53 27.80 -31.86
N HIS A 351 -3.60 27.39 -33.12
CA HIS A 351 -3.38 26.00 -33.54
C HIS A 351 -1.91 25.61 -33.31
N ASP A 352 -0.97 26.47 -33.75
CA ASP A 352 0.48 26.24 -33.54
C ASP A 352 0.83 26.13 -32.05
N PHE A 353 0.26 27.01 -31.21
CA PHE A 353 0.44 26.96 -29.77
C PHE A 353 -0.04 25.62 -29.18
N LEU A 354 -1.21 25.12 -29.60
CA LEU A 354 -1.71 23.83 -29.15
C LEU A 354 -0.79 22.67 -29.53
N GLY A 355 -0.24 22.68 -30.75
CA GLY A 355 0.70 21.67 -31.22
C GLY A 355 1.98 21.64 -30.35
N TYR A 356 2.55 22.82 -30.09
CA TYR A 356 3.72 22.94 -29.22
C TYR A 356 3.40 22.58 -27.76
N LEU A 357 2.25 22.98 -27.22
CA LEU A 357 1.82 22.63 -25.87
C LEU A 357 1.65 21.12 -25.68
N LEU A 358 1.04 20.45 -26.65
CA LEU A 358 0.88 18.99 -26.62
C LEU A 358 2.23 18.29 -26.69
N THR A 359 3.11 18.72 -27.62
CA THR A 359 4.47 18.20 -27.73
C THR A 359 5.26 18.39 -26.43
N HIS A 360 5.21 19.59 -25.84
CA HIS A 360 5.88 19.88 -24.56
C HIS A 360 5.39 18.93 -23.45
N ARG A 361 4.06 18.74 -23.33
CA ARG A 361 3.48 17.88 -22.31
C ARG A 361 3.82 16.39 -22.47
N ASP A 362 3.91 15.94 -23.72
CA ASP A 362 4.27 14.54 -23.99
C ASP A 362 5.74 14.29 -23.71
N ARG A 363 6.63 15.21 -24.11
CA ARG A 363 8.08 15.05 -23.92
C ARG A 363 8.53 15.21 -22.47
N ILE A 364 7.89 16.08 -21.70
CA ILE A 364 8.25 16.32 -20.29
C ILE A 364 7.85 15.15 -19.38
N LYS A 365 7.00 14.22 -19.84
CA LYS A 365 6.61 13.03 -19.08
C LYS A 365 7.58 11.87 -19.25
N LEU A 366 8.35 11.88 -20.29
CA LEU A 366 9.40 10.89 -20.60
C LEU A 366 10.71 11.26 -19.91
#